data_906e84b8f51b872880b9855f976a6d9b
#
_entry.id   906e84b8f51b872880b9855f976a6d9b
#
_cell.length_a   1.000
_cell.length_b   1.000
_cell.length_c   1.000
_cell.angle_alpha   90.00
_cell.angle_beta   90.00
_cell.angle_gamma   90.00
#
_symmetry.space_group_name_H-M   'P 1'
#
loop_
_entity.id
_entity.type
_entity.pdbx_description
1 polymer ?
#
loop_
_entity_poly.entity_id
_entity_poly.type
_entity_poly.pdbx_seq_one_letter_code
_entity_poly.pdbx_strand_id
1 'polypeptide(L)'
;MTSVEPPRSGVSPIIRLLRLHQWVKGAFVLVGPLYAGALFKGSADVAVISAVVAFGLASSACYILNDIRDAEADRSHPRKRFRPIASGQVAPSAALALMAVLLALSLLMPWVPVVIDRFGLFSEPAGSRGASLALSATLLLYIANTTLYSLYFKHRPIIDVMSLSLGFVLRVLGGCAAVMVEPSTWLLNVTLFLAMFLAFGKRLGERRSLGEGASQARGVLSRYSDELLRMVVVVTAVACLITYAGYVQAQSARYTWGFNLLWLTMLPATYGLLRAIHLVERGEYDDPTQLAINDRPFQLASLLFGALTVGLMLLLSQPEPLSTASLPAMALPARG
;
A
#
# COMPACT_ATOMS: atom_id res chain seq x y z
N MET A 1 -22.61 -27.79 2.70
CA MET A 1 -21.28 -28.04 2.11
C MET A 1 -21.33 -27.50 0.68
N THR A 2 -20.94 -26.25 0.46
CA THR A 2 -20.82 -25.69 -0.89
C THR A 2 -19.55 -26.27 -1.51
N SER A 3 -19.70 -27.03 -2.60
CA SER A 3 -18.61 -27.54 -3.42
C SER A 3 -17.73 -26.38 -3.86
N VAL A 4 -16.49 -26.34 -3.38
CA VAL A 4 -15.49 -25.36 -3.81
C VAL A 4 -15.08 -25.76 -5.23
N GLU A 5 -15.64 -25.07 -6.24
CA GLU A 5 -15.25 -25.28 -7.63
C GLU A 5 -13.76 -25.02 -7.84
N PRO A 6 -13.08 -25.86 -8.62
CA PRO A 6 -11.71 -25.60 -9.05
C PRO A 6 -11.66 -24.30 -9.86
N PRO A 7 -10.58 -23.53 -9.79
CA PRO A 7 -10.45 -22.30 -10.57
C PRO A 7 -10.54 -22.61 -12.07
N ARG A 8 -11.33 -21.81 -12.78
CA ARG A 8 -11.59 -21.95 -14.24
C ARG A 8 -10.30 -22.18 -15.02
N SER A 9 -10.30 -23.16 -15.90
CA SER A 9 -9.16 -23.76 -16.61
C SER A 9 -8.61 -22.91 -17.80
N GLY A 10 -8.49 -21.58 -17.65
CA GLY A 10 -8.01 -20.71 -18.74
C GLY A 10 -6.75 -19.92 -18.45
N VAL A 11 -6.33 -19.80 -17.19
CA VAL A 11 -5.19 -18.96 -16.82
C VAL A 11 -3.98 -19.83 -16.49
N SER A 12 -2.83 -19.55 -17.15
CA SER A 12 -1.57 -20.24 -16.89
C SER A 12 -1.24 -20.30 -15.40
N PRO A 13 -0.79 -21.44 -14.86
CA PRO A 13 -0.36 -21.57 -13.47
C PRO A 13 0.71 -20.55 -13.07
N ILE A 14 1.59 -20.16 -13.99
CA ILE A 14 2.62 -19.14 -13.78
C ILE A 14 1.99 -17.78 -13.56
N ILE A 15 0.99 -17.36 -14.38
CA ILE A 15 0.28 -16.10 -14.21
C ILE A 15 -0.47 -16.07 -12.86
N ARG A 16 -1.02 -17.21 -12.44
CA ARG A 16 -1.67 -17.34 -11.13
C ARG A 16 -0.68 -17.14 -9.97
N LEU A 17 0.59 -17.58 -10.11
CA LEU A 17 1.64 -17.33 -9.13
C LEU A 17 2.01 -15.86 -8.99
N LEU A 18 2.00 -15.10 -10.08
CA LEU A 18 2.31 -13.66 -10.06
C LEU A 18 1.29 -12.86 -9.25
N ARG A 19 0.07 -13.38 -9.07
CA ARG A 19 -1.01 -12.73 -8.30
C ARG A 19 -1.23 -11.28 -8.72
N LEU A 20 -1.33 -11.01 -10.02
CA LEU A 20 -1.45 -9.64 -10.59
C LEU A 20 -2.59 -8.83 -9.95
N HIS A 21 -3.66 -9.49 -9.49
CA HIS A 21 -4.73 -8.82 -8.75
C HIS A 21 -4.25 -8.17 -7.43
N GLN A 22 -3.12 -8.59 -6.87
CA GLN A 22 -2.52 -7.96 -5.70
C GLN A 22 -1.70 -6.70 -6.02
N TRP A 23 -1.42 -6.45 -7.32
CA TRP A 23 -0.71 -5.25 -7.75
C TRP A 23 -1.53 -3.98 -7.53
N VAL A 24 -2.84 -4.08 -7.32
CA VAL A 24 -3.69 -2.95 -6.90
C VAL A 24 -3.14 -2.27 -5.63
N LYS A 25 -2.44 -3.00 -4.77
CA LYS A 25 -1.74 -2.43 -3.61
C LYS A 25 -0.59 -1.50 -3.99
N GLY A 26 -0.13 -1.55 -5.23
CA GLY A 26 0.80 -0.59 -5.83
C GLY A 26 0.24 0.83 -5.89
N ALA A 27 -1.09 1.02 -5.78
CA ALA A 27 -1.69 2.34 -5.64
C ALA A 27 -1.13 3.14 -4.45
N PHE A 28 -0.66 2.47 -3.40
CA PHE A 28 0.00 3.14 -2.27
C PHE A 28 1.35 3.77 -2.64
N VAL A 29 2.01 3.30 -3.68
CA VAL A 29 3.22 3.96 -4.24
C VAL A 29 2.85 5.33 -4.82
N LEU A 30 1.64 5.48 -5.38
CA LEU A 30 1.18 6.73 -5.99
C LEU A 30 0.81 7.80 -4.95
N VAL A 31 0.50 7.39 -3.71
CA VAL A 31 -0.05 8.29 -2.69
C VAL A 31 0.91 9.44 -2.38
N GLY A 32 2.19 9.15 -2.11
CA GLY A 32 3.19 10.18 -1.84
C GLY A 32 3.35 11.18 -3.00
N PRO A 33 3.68 10.72 -4.23
CA PRO A 33 3.76 11.56 -5.42
C PRO A 33 2.49 12.35 -5.72
N LEU A 34 1.30 11.76 -5.51
CA LEU A 34 0.02 12.45 -5.71
C LEU A 34 -0.11 13.65 -4.76
N TYR A 35 0.04 13.40 -3.46
CA TYR A 35 -0.10 14.46 -2.45
C TYR A 35 1.00 15.53 -2.51
N ALA A 36 2.14 15.21 -3.10
CA ALA A 36 3.20 16.17 -3.39
C ALA A 36 2.99 16.97 -4.69
N GLY A 37 1.95 16.64 -5.49
CA GLY A 37 1.70 17.24 -6.79
C GLY A 37 2.78 16.90 -7.82
N ALA A 38 3.44 15.74 -7.68
CA ALA A 38 4.49 15.29 -8.58
C ALA A 38 3.98 14.41 -9.73
N LEU A 39 2.71 13.96 -9.69
CA LEU A 39 2.10 13.21 -10.78
C LEU A 39 1.73 14.12 -11.96
N PHE A 40 1.65 13.53 -13.14
CA PHE A 40 1.30 14.20 -14.41
C PHE A 40 2.33 15.26 -14.85
N LYS A 41 3.58 15.07 -14.47
CA LYS A 41 4.72 15.93 -14.84
C LYS A 41 5.68 15.26 -15.85
N GLY A 42 5.15 14.38 -16.70
CA GLY A 42 5.90 13.76 -17.80
C GLY A 42 7.06 12.87 -17.33
N SER A 43 8.25 13.42 -17.18
CA SER A 43 9.45 12.66 -16.79
C SER A 43 9.35 12.00 -15.40
N ALA A 44 8.72 12.67 -14.42
CA ALA A 44 8.48 12.12 -13.09
C ALA A 44 7.55 10.89 -13.12
N ASP A 45 6.65 10.80 -14.10
CA ASP A 45 5.73 9.67 -14.25
C ASP A 45 6.49 8.37 -14.54
N VAL A 46 7.59 8.43 -15.28
CA VAL A 46 8.46 7.27 -15.54
C VAL A 46 9.05 6.71 -14.23
N ALA A 47 9.51 7.59 -13.35
CA ALA A 47 10.05 7.18 -12.06
C ALA A 47 8.98 6.53 -11.16
N VAL A 48 7.77 7.10 -11.16
CA VAL A 48 6.63 6.56 -10.41
C VAL A 48 6.17 5.21 -10.96
N ILE A 49 6.04 5.07 -12.28
CA ILE A 49 5.68 3.81 -12.93
C ILE A 49 6.73 2.74 -12.62
N SER A 50 8.02 3.09 -12.73
CA SER A 50 9.13 2.22 -12.37
C SER A 50 9.02 1.72 -10.92
N ALA A 51 8.69 2.60 -9.98
CA ALA A 51 8.48 2.25 -8.58
C ALA A 51 7.28 1.30 -8.41
N VAL A 52 6.13 1.58 -9.04
CA VAL A 52 4.95 0.71 -8.99
C VAL A 52 5.27 -0.69 -9.50
N VAL A 53 5.96 -0.79 -10.64
CA VAL A 53 6.38 -2.07 -11.23
C VAL A 53 7.37 -2.78 -10.31
N ALA A 54 8.36 -2.07 -9.74
CA ALA A 54 9.34 -2.63 -8.81
C ALA A 54 8.66 -3.29 -7.60
N PHE A 55 7.75 -2.56 -6.93
CA PHE A 55 6.99 -3.10 -5.79
C PHE A 55 6.04 -4.23 -6.20
N GLY A 56 5.45 -4.18 -7.39
CA GLY A 56 4.63 -5.25 -7.95
C GLY A 56 5.41 -6.55 -8.11
N LEU A 57 6.58 -6.49 -8.77
CA LEU A 57 7.47 -7.63 -8.99
C LEU A 57 7.99 -8.20 -7.65
N ALA A 58 8.47 -7.34 -6.74
CA ALA A 58 8.90 -7.74 -5.41
C ALA A 58 7.78 -8.42 -4.62
N SER A 59 6.55 -7.87 -4.68
CA SER A 59 5.37 -8.46 -4.06
C SER A 59 5.08 -9.85 -4.59
N SER A 60 5.10 -10.04 -5.92
CA SER A 60 4.91 -11.34 -6.57
C SER A 60 5.98 -12.35 -6.13
N ALA A 61 7.25 -11.95 -6.08
CA ALA A 61 8.34 -12.79 -5.60
C ALA A 61 8.14 -13.24 -4.13
N CYS A 62 7.75 -12.30 -3.26
CA CYS A 62 7.46 -12.62 -1.85
C CYS A 62 6.24 -13.54 -1.69
N TYR A 63 5.22 -13.41 -2.55
CA TYR A 63 4.09 -14.36 -2.54
C TYR A 63 4.51 -15.77 -2.98
N ILE A 64 5.40 -15.89 -3.96
CA ILE A 64 5.98 -17.17 -4.38
C ILE A 64 6.73 -17.81 -3.21
N LEU A 65 7.57 -17.06 -2.50
CA LEU A 65 8.26 -17.54 -1.30
C LEU A 65 7.27 -18.08 -0.26
N ASN A 66 6.22 -17.32 0.01
CA ASN A 66 5.18 -17.73 0.96
C ASN A 66 4.48 -19.02 0.49
N ASP A 67 4.13 -19.14 -0.80
CA ASP A 67 3.45 -20.31 -1.35
C ASP A 67 4.36 -21.55 -1.35
N ILE A 68 5.68 -21.40 -1.54
CA ILE A 68 6.65 -22.49 -1.39
C ILE A 68 6.68 -22.98 0.07
N ARG A 69 6.75 -22.04 1.02
CA ARG A 69 6.81 -22.36 2.46
C ARG A 69 5.54 -23.02 2.98
N ASP A 70 4.40 -22.58 2.49
CA ASP A 70 3.10 -23.05 2.94
C ASP A 70 2.56 -24.23 2.13
N ALA A 71 3.30 -24.72 1.11
CA ALA A 71 2.82 -25.72 0.15
C ALA A 71 2.26 -26.99 0.80
N GLU A 72 2.90 -27.51 1.84
CA GLU A 72 2.45 -28.71 2.56
C GLU A 72 1.15 -28.45 3.33
N ALA A 73 1.10 -27.35 4.09
CA ALA A 73 -0.10 -26.95 4.82
C ALA A 73 -1.26 -26.60 3.88
N ASP A 74 -0.96 -25.99 2.74
CA ASP A 74 -1.96 -25.63 1.74
C ASP A 74 -2.61 -26.84 1.08
N ARG A 75 -1.95 -28.00 0.98
CA ARG A 75 -2.51 -29.23 0.43
C ARG A 75 -3.71 -29.75 1.23
N SER A 76 -3.69 -29.58 2.53
CA SER A 76 -4.79 -29.99 3.41
C SER A 76 -5.91 -28.94 3.51
N HIS A 77 -5.70 -27.71 3.01
CA HIS A 77 -6.65 -26.62 3.14
C HIS A 77 -7.74 -26.66 2.03
N PRO A 78 -9.05 -26.51 2.34
CA PRO A 78 -10.13 -26.67 1.36
C PRO A 78 -10.02 -25.80 0.10
N ARG A 79 -9.57 -24.54 0.22
CA ARG A 79 -9.42 -23.59 -0.89
C ARG A 79 -7.98 -23.48 -1.40
N LYS A 80 -6.99 -23.49 -0.50
CA LYS A 80 -5.58 -23.24 -0.86
C LYS A 80 -4.91 -24.42 -1.55
N ARG A 81 -5.45 -25.63 -1.44
CA ARG A 81 -4.96 -26.83 -2.15
C ARG A 81 -4.90 -26.66 -3.68
N PHE A 82 -5.65 -25.71 -4.24
CA PHE A 82 -5.64 -25.39 -5.67
C PHE A 82 -4.57 -24.36 -6.07
N ARG A 83 -3.73 -23.90 -5.13
CA ARG A 83 -2.58 -23.04 -5.47
C ARG A 83 -1.60 -23.81 -6.36
N PRO A 84 -0.95 -23.15 -7.34
CA PRO A 84 -0.12 -23.84 -8.33
C PRO A 84 0.98 -24.73 -7.76
N ILE A 85 1.62 -24.33 -6.66
CA ILE A 85 2.68 -25.11 -6.00
C ILE A 85 2.08 -26.25 -5.16
N ALA A 86 1.05 -25.96 -4.35
CA ALA A 86 0.40 -26.96 -3.50
C ALA A 86 -0.26 -28.08 -4.32
N SER A 87 -0.86 -27.73 -5.47
CA SER A 87 -1.49 -28.69 -6.39
C SER A 87 -0.49 -29.44 -7.29
N GLY A 88 0.80 -29.11 -7.24
CA GLY A 88 1.82 -29.75 -8.08
C GLY A 88 1.87 -29.24 -9.53
N GLN A 89 1.06 -28.22 -9.90
CA GLN A 89 1.06 -27.66 -11.26
C GLN A 89 2.37 -26.92 -11.59
N VAL A 90 3.08 -26.42 -10.58
CA VAL A 90 4.39 -25.78 -10.72
C VAL A 90 5.35 -26.41 -9.71
N ALA A 91 6.48 -26.90 -10.21
CA ALA A 91 7.54 -27.46 -9.37
C ALA A 91 8.15 -26.37 -8.47
N PRO A 92 8.48 -26.66 -7.20
CA PRO A 92 9.12 -25.69 -6.29
C PRO A 92 10.41 -25.07 -6.86
N SER A 93 11.21 -25.85 -7.61
CA SER A 93 12.43 -25.36 -8.28
C SER A 93 12.13 -24.32 -9.36
N ALA A 94 11.11 -24.55 -10.18
CA ALA A 94 10.67 -23.58 -11.19
C ALA A 94 10.10 -22.30 -10.54
N ALA A 95 9.34 -22.46 -9.45
CA ALA A 95 8.83 -21.32 -8.67
C ALA A 95 9.98 -20.51 -8.05
N LEU A 96 11.03 -21.18 -7.54
CA LEU A 96 12.22 -20.52 -7.00
C LEU A 96 13.00 -19.74 -8.07
N ALA A 97 13.17 -20.34 -9.25
CA ALA A 97 13.81 -19.65 -10.38
C ALA A 97 13.01 -18.41 -10.81
N LEU A 98 11.67 -18.54 -10.93
CA LEU A 98 10.81 -17.40 -11.22
C LEU A 98 10.92 -16.30 -10.14
N MET A 99 10.92 -16.67 -8.87
CA MET A 99 11.11 -15.74 -7.76
C MET A 99 12.43 -14.97 -7.88
N ALA A 100 13.53 -15.67 -8.18
CA ALA A 100 14.84 -15.03 -8.36
C ALA A 100 14.84 -14.03 -9.52
N VAL A 101 14.24 -14.38 -10.66
CA VAL A 101 14.07 -13.47 -11.80
C VAL A 101 13.26 -12.24 -11.44
N LEU A 102 12.12 -12.42 -10.74
CA LEU A 102 11.27 -11.30 -10.32
C LEU A 102 11.99 -10.37 -9.34
N LEU A 103 12.78 -10.92 -8.40
CA LEU A 103 13.59 -10.12 -7.48
C LEU A 103 14.69 -9.34 -8.25
N ALA A 104 15.38 -9.96 -9.16
CA ALA A 104 16.38 -9.28 -9.99
C ALA A 104 15.76 -8.15 -10.80
N LEU A 105 14.66 -8.41 -11.49
CA LEU A 105 13.91 -7.40 -12.24
C LEU A 105 13.42 -6.28 -11.34
N SER A 106 12.88 -6.59 -10.14
CA SER A 106 12.39 -5.57 -9.22
C SER A 106 13.51 -4.61 -8.77
N LEU A 107 14.74 -5.10 -8.56
CA LEU A 107 15.89 -4.30 -8.17
C LEU A 107 16.50 -3.50 -9.33
N LEU A 108 16.24 -3.90 -10.57
CA LEU A 108 16.64 -3.14 -11.76
C LEU A 108 15.69 -1.99 -12.07
N MET A 109 14.39 -2.11 -11.74
CA MET A 109 13.37 -1.09 -12.05
C MET A 109 13.72 0.31 -11.53
N PRO A 110 14.24 0.52 -10.31
CA PRO A 110 14.65 1.84 -9.84
C PRO A 110 15.66 2.58 -10.72
N TRP A 111 16.40 1.86 -11.55
CA TRP A 111 17.45 2.42 -12.41
C TRP A 111 16.96 2.74 -13.82
N VAL A 112 15.76 2.30 -14.19
CA VAL A 112 15.15 2.57 -15.51
C VAL A 112 15.08 4.06 -15.83
N PRO A 113 14.64 4.96 -14.92
CA PRO A 113 14.62 6.39 -15.21
C PRO A 113 15.99 6.95 -15.56
N VAL A 114 17.04 6.57 -14.80
CA VAL A 114 18.43 7.00 -15.05
C VAL A 114 18.95 6.51 -16.41
N VAL A 115 18.57 5.28 -16.80
CA VAL A 115 18.95 4.72 -18.11
C VAL A 115 18.23 5.48 -19.24
N ILE A 116 16.95 5.78 -19.08
CA ILE A 116 16.15 6.53 -20.06
C ILE A 116 16.71 7.94 -20.25
N ASP A 117 17.09 8.63 -19.18
CA ASP A 117 17.72 9.97 -19.24
C ASP A 117 19.01 9.96 -20.04
N ARG A 118 19.78 8.88 -19.97
CA ARG A 118 21.01 8.75 -20.74
C ARG A 118 20.80 8.72 -22.25
N PHE A 119 19.59 8.35 -22.70
CA PHE A 119 19.18 8.37 -24.10
C PHE A 119 18.52 9.67 -24.53
N GLY A 120 18.33 10.66 -23.62
CA GLY A 120 17.77 11.97 -23.93
C GLY A 120 16.30 11.92 -24.39
N LEU A 121 15.51 10.97 -23.90
CA LEU A 121 14.11 10.76 -24.34
C LEU A 121 13.15 11.80 -23.77
N PHE A 122 13.54 12.56 -22.74
CA PHE A 122 12.75 13.62 -22.12
C PHE A 122 13.55 14.92 -22.01
N SER A 123 12.85 16.05 -22.12
CA SER A 123 13.46 17.39 -21.94
C SER A 123 13.87 17.65 -20.49
N GLU A 124 13.14 17.09 -19.53
CA GLU A 124 13.43 17.12 -18.11
C GLU A 124 13.93 15.76 -17.65
N PRO A 125 14.92 15.67 -16.72
CA PRO A 125 15.41 14.40 -16.22
C PRO A 125 14.29 13.55 -15.61
N ALA A 126 14.15 12.30 -16.03
CA ALA A 126 13.17 11.35 -15.49
C ALA A 126 13.60 10.77 -14.13
N GLY A 127 14.90 10.86 -13.78
CA GLY A 127 15.39 10.33 -12.53
C GLY A 127 16.79 10.79 -12.17
N SER A 128 17.15 10.58 -10.94
CA SER A 128 18.49 10.81 -10.43
C SER A 128 19.06 9.55 -9.78
N ARG A 129 20.39 9.46 -9.69
CA ARG A 129 21.03 8.36 -8.94
C ARG A 129 20.60 8.34 -7.49
N GLY A 130 20.37 9.51 -6.87
CA GLY A 130 19.88 9.62 -5.50
C GLY A 130 18.48 9.01 -5.34
N ALA A 131 17.55 9.31 -6.25
CA ALA A 131 16.21 8.72 -6.29
C ALA A 131 16.27 7.20 -6.44
N SER A 132 17.09 6.70 -7.37
CA SER A 132 17.25 5.26 -7.59
C SER A 132 17.81 4.53 -6.37
N LEU A 133 18.80 5.11 -5.69
CA LEU A 133 19.34 4.56 -4.43
C LEU A 133 18.31 4.56 -3.31
N ALA A 134 17.59 5.67 -3.11
CA ALA A 134 16.56 5.79 -2.08
C ALA A 134 15.40 4.81 -2.34
N LEU A 135 14.94 4.70 -3.59
CA LEU A 135 13.92 3.72 -3.98
C LEU A 135 14.41 2.28 -3.79
N SER A 136 15.66 1.97 -4.18
CA SER A 136 16.25 0.65 -3.97
C SER A 136 16.34 0.29 -2.49
N ALA A 137 16.70 1.24 -1.63
CA ALA A 137 16.74 1.02 -0.18
C ALA A 137 15.36 0.72 0.41
N THR A 138 14.33 1.49 0.04
CA THR A 138 12.95 1.24 0.49
C THR A 138 12.42 -0.10 -0.03
N LEU A 139 12.76 -0.48 -1.26
CA LEU A 139 12.41 -1.77 -1.86
C LEU A 139 13.07 -2.94 -1.13
N LEU A 140 14.36 -2.83 -0.80
CA LEU A 140 15.08 -3.84 -0.01
C LEU A 140 14.47 -4.00 1.39
N LEU A 141 14.13 -2.90 2.07
CA LEU A 141 13.42 -2.94 3.36
C LEU A 141 12.05 -3.62 3.22
N TYR A 142 11.32 -3.36 2.12
CA TYR A 142 10.06 -4.02 1.84
C TYR A 142 10.22 -5.53 1.64
N ILE A 143 11.21 -5.96 0.84
CA ILE A 143 11.51 -7.37 0.61
C ILE A 143 11.90 -8.05 1.93
N ALA A 144 12.78 -7.41 2.72
CA ALA A 144 13.18 -7.92 4.02
C ALA A 144 12.00 -8.07 4.99
N ASN A 145 11.17 -7.01 5.14
CA ASN A 145 9.98 -7.04 5.99
C ASN A 145 9.00 -8.14 5.57
N THR A 146 8.72 -8.29 4.27
CA THR A 146 7.76 -9.28 3.77
C THR A 146 8.31 -10.71 3.86
N THR A 147 9.61 -10.87 3.71
CA THR A 147 10.30 -12.15 3.93
C THR A 147 10.23 -12.54 5.41
N LEU A 148 10.58 -11.63 6.33
CA LEU A 148 10.47 -11.86 7.78
C LEU A 148 9.02 -12.14 8.21
N TYR A 149 8.03 -11.44 7.59
CA TYR A 149 6.63 -11.78 7.77
C TYR A 149 6.34 -13.23 7.42
N SER A 150 6.76 -13.68 6.24
CA SER A 150 6.52 -15.04 5.77
C SER A 150 7.23 -16.11 6.60
N LEU A 151 8.39 -15.79 7.16
CA LEU A 151 9.21 -16.72 7.94
C LEU A 151 8.80 -16.79 9.41
N TYR A 152 8.53 -15.61 10.04
CA TYR A 152 8.43 -15.50 11.50
C TYR A 152 7.18 -14.76 11.98
N PHE A 153 6.86 -13.58 11.40
CA PHE A 153 5.91 -12.66 12.02
C PHE A 153 4.45 -13.09 11.84
N LYS A 154 4.12 -13.83 10.77
CA LYS A 154 2.75 -14.29 10.49
C LYS A 154 2.16 -15.18 11.59
N HIS A 155 2.97 -15.68 12.51
CA HIS A 155 2.55 -16.53 13.64
C HIS A 155 2.47 -15.79 14.97
N ARG A 156 2.80 -14.49 15.01
CA ARG A 156 2.85 -13.68 16.22
C ARG A 156 1.76 -12.60 16.18
N PRO A 157 0.80 -12.62 17.15
CA PRO A 157 -0.23 -11.59 17.24
C PRO A 157 0.38 -10.19 17.29
N ILE A 158 -0.33 -9.21 16.75
CA ILE A 158 0.04 -7.81 16.63
C ILE A 158 1.20 -7.60 15.64
N ILE A 159 2.32 -8.33 15.79
CA ILE A 159 3.48 -8.22 14.89
C ILE A 159 3.10 -8.60 13.46
N ASP A 160 2.20 -9.57 13.28
CA ASP A 160 1.68 -9.95 11.95
C ASP A 160 0.97 -8.77 11.26
N VAL A 161 0.15 -8.01 11.99
CA VAL A 161 -0.53 -6.83 11.48
C VAL A 161 0.43 -5.66 11.28
N MET A 162 1.32 -5.41 12.25
CA MET A 162 2.31 -4.32 12.16
C MET A 162 3.23 -4.50 10.94
N SER A 163 3.74 -5.71 10.71
CA SER A 163 4.58 -6.01 9.53
C SER A 163 3.83 -5.81 8.21
N LEU A 164 2.57 -6.25 8.12
CA LEU A 164 1.73 -5.99 6.94
C LEU A 164 1.55 -4.49 6.72
N SER A 165 1.26 -3.73 7.78
CA SER A 165 1.03 -2.29 7.71
C SER A 165 2.30 -1.52 7.35
N LEU A 166 3.46 -1.93 7.88
CA LEU A 166 4.76 -1.40 7.47
C LEU A 166 5.01 -1.60 5.98
N GLY A 167 4.57 -2.73 5.41
CA GLY A 167 4.64 -2.97 3.96
C GLY A 167 3.87 -1.94 3.12
N PHE A 168 2.78 -1.36 3.62
CA PHE A 168 2.07 -0.26 2.97
C PHE A 168 2.81 1.07 3.13
N VAL A 169 3.33 1.35 4.33
CA VAL A 169 4.17 2.54 4.58
C VAL A 169 5.40 2.55 3.68
N LEU A 170 6.09 1.41 3.54
CA LEU A 170 7.25 1.29 2.66
C LEU A 170 6.92 1.55 1.18
N ARG A 171 5.69 1.22 0.73
CA ARG A 171 5.24 1.59 -0.62
C ARG A 171 5.08 3.10 -0.78
N VAL A 172 4.50 3.79 0.20
CA VAL A 172 4.39 5.26 0.18
C VAL A 172 5.79 5.90 0.19
N LEU A 173 6.68 5.43 1.06
CA LEU A 173 8.08 5.88 1.10
C LEU A 173 8.81 5.65 -0.22
N GLY A 174 8.60 4.49 -0.86
CA GLY A 174 9.16 4.17 -2.16
C GLY A 174 8.67 5.11 -3.27
N GLY A 175 7.39 5.46 -3.24
CA GLY A 175 6.84 6.46 -4.17
C GLY A 175 7.43 7.84 -3.96
N CYS A 176 7.55 8.30 -2.71
CA CYS A 176 8.21 9.56 -2.38
C CYS A 176 9.69 9.57 -2.82
N ALA A 177 10.40 8.46 -2.57
CA ALA A 177 11.79 8.31 -2.96
C ALA A 177 12.00 8.36 -4.48
N ALA A 178 11.07 7.80 -5.25
CA ALA A 178 11.13 7.80 -6.71
C ALA A 178 11.15 9.22 -7.31
N VAL A 179 10.46 10.15 -6.68
CA VAL A 179 10.35 11.56 -7.13
C VAL A 179 11.08 12.55 -6.22
N MET A 180 11.89 12.06 -5.28
CA MET A 180 12.69 12.87 -4.32
C MET A 180 11.85 13.88 -3.52
N VAL A 181 10.66 13.45 -3.09
CA VAL A 181 9.77 14.26 -2.26
C VAL A 181 9.83 13.78 -0.81
N GLU A 182 9.89 14.72 0.12
CA GLU A 182 9.86 14.38 1.55
C GLU A 182 8.48 13.84 1.95
N PRO A 183 8.41 12.65 2.57
CA PRO A 183 7.15 12.09 3.03
C PRO A 183 6.64 12.86 4.25
N SER A 184 5.39 13.33 4.19
CA SER A 184 4.72 13.92 5.36
C SER A 184 4.55 12.87 6.45
N THR A 185 4.98 13.19 7.68
CA THR A 185 4.79 12.31 8.85
C THR A 185 3.31 11.97 9.07
N TRP A 186 2.41 12.93 8.85
CA TRP A 186 0.97 12.70 8.93
C TRP A 186 0.50 11.67 7.91
N LEU A 187 1.00 11.74 6.66
CA LEU A 187 0.66 10.79 5.60
C LEU A 187 1.13 9.38 5.93
N LEU A 188 2.32 9.24 6.49
CA LEU A 188 2.84 7.94 6.93
C LEU A 188 1.99 7.35 8.07
N ASN A 189 1.60 8.18 9.05
CA ASN A 189 0.72 7.76 10.15
C ASN A 189 -0.67 7.35 9.66
N VAL A 190 -1.29 8.13 8.77
CA VAL A 190 -2.57 7.76 8.14
C VAL A 190 -2.45 6.42 7.43
N THR A 191 -1.39 6.23 6.65
CA THR A 191 -1.16 4.97 5.93
C THR A 191 -0.98 3.80 6.90
N LEU A 192 -0.22 3.98 7.96
CA LEU A 192 0.01 2.96 8.98
C LEU A 192 -1.30 2.54 9.65
N PHE A 193 -2.06 3.51 10.19
CA PHE A 193 -3.27 3.21 10.93
C PHE A 193 -4.41 2.71 10.04
N LEU A 194 -4.52 3.21 8.80
CA LEU A 194 -5.47 2.66 7.82
C LEU A 194 -5.13 1.20 7.48
N ALA A 195 -3.86 0.89 7.24
CA ALA A 195 -3.44 -0.47 6.95
C ALA A 195 -3.64 -1.41 8.16
N MET A 196 -3.38 -0.93 9.39
CA MET A 196 -3.69 -1.68 10.61
C MET A 196 -5.18 -1.93 10.78
N PHE A 197 -6.01 -0.90 10.56
CA PHE A 197 -7.46 -0.99 10.59
C PHE A 197 -7.98 -2.08 9.64
N LEU A 198 -7.53 -2.04 8.38
CA LEU A 198 -7.93 -3.03 7.36
C LEU A 198 -7.43 -4.44 7.71
N ALA A 199 -6.20 -4.55 8.23
CA ALA A 199 -5.63 -5.85 8.60
C ALA A 199 -6.33 -6.46 9.83
N PHE A 200 -6.60 -5.69 10.88
CA PHE A 200 -7.36 -6.17 12.04
C PHE A 200 -8.81 -6.46 11.69
N GLY A 201 -9.46 -5.61 10.86
CA GLY A 201 -10.80 -5.86 10.33
C GLY A 201 -10.88 -7.20 9.60
N LYS A 202 -9.88 -7.51 8.77
CA LYS A 202 -9.78 -8.82 8.12
C LYS A 202 -9.64 -9.98 9.12
N ARG A 203 -8.86 -9.82 10.20
CA ARG A 203 -8.76 -10.86 11.26
C ARG A 203 -10.09 -11.08 11.97
N LEU A 204 -10.81 -9.99 12.24
CA LEU A 204 -12.12 -10.07 12.87
C LEU A 204 -13.14 -10.77 11.96
N GLY A 205 -13.19 -10.42 10.66
CA GLY A 205 -14.02 -11.08 9.66
C GLY A 205 -13.69 -12.56 9.50
N GLU A 206 -12.40 -12.92 9.30
CA GLU A 206 -11.93 -14.31 9.21
C GLU A 206 -12.34 -15.13 10.44
N ARG A 207 -12.24 -14.55 11.64
CA ARG A 207 -12.59 -15.24 12.88
C ARG A 207 -14.08 -15.49 13.00
N ARG A 208 -14.93 -14.55 12.59
CA ARG A 208 -16.37 -14.67 12.62
C ARG A 208 -16.91 -15.65 11.59
N SER A 209 -16.37 -15.65 10.37
CA SER A 209 -16.81 -16.54 9.31
C SER A 209 -16.43 -18.01 9.55
N LEU A 210 -15.31 -18.25 10.25
CA LEU A 210 -14.78 -19.58 10.49
C LEU A 210 -15.26 -20.22 11.82
N GLY A 211 -15.77 -19.40 12.78
CA GLY A 211 -16.19 -19.88 14.10
C GLY A 211 -15.11 -20.73 14.79
N GLU A 212 -15.47 -21.92 15.28
CA GLU A 212 -14.53 -22.86 15.94
C GLU A 212 -13.42 -23.36 14.98
N GLY A 213 -13.63 -23.31 13.67
CA GLY A 213 -12.63 -23.67 12.65
C GLY A 213 -11.54 -22.64 12.40
N ALA A 214 -11.62 -21.45 13.04
CA ALA A 214 -10.66 -20.36 12.84
C ALA A 214 -9.22 -20.73 13.21
N SER A 215 -9.06 -21.56 14.25
CA SER A 215 -7.74 -22.05 14.71
C SER A 215 -7.06 -22.99 13.71
N GLN A 216 -7.84 -23.79 12.98
CA GLN A 216 -7.32 -24.70 11.95
C GLN A 216 -6.93 -23.95 10.66
N ALA A 217 -7.63 -22.85 10.36
CA ALA A 217 -7.36 -22.04 9.16
C ALA A 217 -6.10 -21.19 9.28
N ARG A 218 -5.78 -20.70 10.50
CA ARG A 218 -4.61 -19.87 10.76
C ARG A 218 -4.27 -19.85 12.26
N GLY A 219 -3.13 -20.43 12.61
CA GLY A 219 -2.71 -20.59 14.03
C GLY A 219 -2.59 -19.26 14.82
N VAL A 220 -2.40 -18.10 14.16
CA VAL A 220 -2.38 -16.82 14.86
C VAL A 220 -3.78 -16.35 15.27
N LEU A 221 -4.85 -16.76 14.56
CA LEU A 221 -6.22 -16.36 14.87
C LEU A 221 -6.70 -16.89 16.22
N SER A 222 -6.23 -18.08 16.63
CA SER A 222 -6.56 -18.65 17.94
C SER A 222 -6.03 -17.83 19.13
N ARG A 223 -5.01 -17.00 18.87
CA ARG A 223 -4.37 -16.15 19.89
C ARG A 223 -5.00 -14.76 20.03
N TYR A 224 -5.96 -14.41 19.18
CA TYR A 224 -6.74 -13.19 19.28
C TYR A 224 -8.10 -13.47 19.93
N SER A 225 -8.53 -12.66 20.89
CA SER A 225 -9.93 -12.66 21.32
C SER A 225 -10.77 -11.75 20.42
N ASP A 226 -12.09 -11.99 20.36
CA ASP A 226 -13.00 -11.13 19.59
C ASP A 226 -13.05 -9.73 20.17
N GLU A 227 -13.01 -9.61 21.50
CA GLU A 227 -12.98 -8.32 22.20
C GLU A 227 -11.74 -7.52 21.83
N LEU A 228 -10.55 -8.16 21.84
CA LEU A 228 -9.33 -7.50 21.45
C LEU A 228 -9.39 -7.02 20.00
N LEU A 229 -9.86 -7.87 19.07
CA LEU A 229 -9.97 -7.49 17.67
C LEU A 229 -10.94 -6.33 17.44
N ARG A 230 -12.09 -6.32 18.11
CA ARG A 230 -13.03 -5.19 18.06
C ARG A 230 -12.39 -3.91 18.59
N MET A 231 -11.73 -3.99 19.74
CA MET A 231 -11.07 -2.84 20.36
C MET A 231 -10.00 -2.26 19.44
N VAL A 232 -9.09 -3.07 18.88
CA VAL A 232 -8.00 -2.57 18.03
C VAL A 232 -8.50 -2.06 16.68
N VAL A 233 -9.61 -2.60 16.13
CA VAL A 233 -10.26 -2.07 14.94
C VAL A 233 -10.75 -0.64 15.20
N VAL A 234 -11.45 -0.40 16.32
CA VAL A 234 -11.94 0.93 16.70
C VAL A 234 -10.78 1.89 16.98
N VAL A 235 -9.79 1.46 17.76
CA VAL A 235 -8.60 2.29 18.09
C VAL A 235 -7.84 2.69 16.83
N THR A 236 -7.62 1.77 15.90
CA THR A 236 -6.89 2.08 14.65
C THR A 236 -7.72 2.95 13.71
N ALA A 237 -9.04 2.81 13.68
CA ALA A 237 -9.93 3.71 12.92
C ALA A 237 -9.89 5.14 13.47
N VAL A 238 -9.99 5.30 14.81
CA VAL A 238 -9.90 6.61 15.46
C VAL A 238 -8.52 7.24 15.23
N ALA A 239 -7.45 6.48 15.40
CA ALA A 239 -6.08 6.96 15.12
C ALA A 239 -5.91 7.37 13.65
N CYS A 240 -6.50 6.63 12.71
CA CYS A 240 -6.50 6.99 11.29
C CYS A 240 -7.21 8.33 11.06
N LEU A 241 -8.40 8.56 11.63
CA LEU A 241 -9.13 9.82 11.49
C LEU A 241 -8.41 11.00 12.13
N ILE A 242 -7.84 10.82 13.33
CA ILE A 242 -7.09 11.89 14.02
C ILE A 242 -5.85 12.27 13.21
N THR A 243 -5.09 11.29 12.73
CA THR A 243 -3.89 11.55 11.92
C THR A 243 -4.24 12.15 10.56
N TYR A 244 -5.39 11.75 9.97
CA TYR A 244 -5.87 12.36 8.74
C TYR A 244 -6.32 13.82 8.97
N ALA A 245 -7.01 14.12 10.07
CA ALA A 245 -7.35 15.49 10.45
C ALA A 245 -6.09 16.34 10.65
N GLY A 246 -5.05 15.80 11.29
CA GLY A 246 -3.73 16.45 11.39
C GLY A 246 -3.10 16.71 10.03
N TYR A 247 -3.20 15.77 9.09
CA TYR A 247 -2.74 15.97 7.72
C TYR A 247 -3.52 17.12 7.03
N VAL A 248 -4.85 17.10 7.11
CA VAL A 248 -5.71 18.15 6.55
C VAL A 248 -5.33 19.52 7.11
N GLN A 249 -5.09 19.62 8.43
CA GLN A 249 -4.66 20.86 9.08
C GLN A 249 -3.28 21.31 8.61
N ALA A 250 -2.32 20.40 8.48
CA ALA A 250 -0.97 20.71 8.00
C ALA A 250 -0.95 21.22 6.55
N GLN A 251 -1.95 20.84 5.74
CA GLN A 251 -2.08 21.28 4.35
C GLN A 251 -2.97 22.52 4.19
N SER A 252 -3.43 23.16 5.28
CA SER A 252 -4.39 24.28 5.23
C SER A 252 -3.95 25.43 4.32
N ALA A 253 -2.68 25.81 4.35
CA ALA A 253 -2.14 26.88 3.52
C ALA A 253 -2.35 26.71 2.01
N ARG A 254 -2.43 25.45 1.53
CA ARG A 254 -2.61 25.12 0.10
C ARG A 254 -4.06 25.12 -0.35
N TYR A 255 -5.01 24.84 0.55
CA TYR A 255 -6.40 24.53 0.20
C TYR A 255 -7.40 25.48 0.87
N THR A 256 -6.94 26.64 1.40
CA THR A 256 -7.83 27.59 2.06
C THR A 256 -8.45 28.58 1.07
N TRP A 257 -9.79 28.56 1.03
CA TRP A 257 -10.61 29.60 0.39
C TRP A 257 -11.75 29.95 1.36
N GLY A 258 -11.49 30.93 2.22
CA GLY A 258 -12.36 31.23 3.37
C GLY A 258 -12.21 30.21 4.51
N PHE A 259 -12.22 28.92 4.20
CA PHE A 259 -11.88 27.82 5.12
C PHE A 259 -11.08 26.74 4.37
N ASN A 260 -10.49 25.79 5.12
CA ASN A 260 -9.72 24.70 4.54
C ASN A 260 -10.64 23.71 3.82
N LEU A 261 -10.75 23.81 2.49
CA LEU A 261 -11.61 22.98 1.67
C LEU A 261 -11.25 21.48 1.72
N LEU A 262 -9.98 21.15 1.99
CA LEU A 262 -9.57 19.75 2.14
C LEU A 262 -10.30 19.08 3.31
N TRP A 263 -10.82 19.85 4.28
CA TRP A 263 -11.64 19.34 5.37
C TRP A 263 -12.90 18.60 4.87
N LEU A 264 -13.45 18.98 3.72
CA LEU A 264 -14.63 18.31 3.14
C LEU A 264 -14.39 16.82 2.88
N THR A 265 -13.15 16.42 2.67
CA THR A 265 -12.79 15.01 2.48
C THR A 265 -12.91 14.19 3.76
N MET A 266 -12.94 14.84 4.94
CA MET A 266 -13.18 14.15 6.22
C MET A 266 -14.54 13.45 6.27
N LEU A 267 -15.56 14.01 5.63
CA LEU A 267 -16.92 13.45 5.66
C LEU A 267 -16.98 12.06 5.00
N PRO A 268 -16.59 11.90 3.71
CA PRO A 268 -16.58 10.59 3.08
C PRO A 268 -15.55 9.63 3.71
N ALA A 269 -14.41 10.13 4.21
CA ALA A 269 -13.43 9.30 4.92
C ALA A 269 -14.02 8.70 6.20
N THR A 270 -14.67 9.54 7.03
CA THR A 270 -15.32 9.09 8.27
C THR A 270 -16.44 8.10 7.96
N TYR A 271 -17.31 8.42 6.98
CA TYR A 271 -18.37 7.51 6.59
C TYR A 271 -17.83 6.15 6.11
N GLY A 272 -16.79 6.16 5.28
CA GLY A 272 -16.16 4.93 4.78
C GLY A 272 -15.62 4.04 5.90
N LEU A 273 -14.91 4.62 6.87
CA LEU A 273 -14.40 3.87 8.03
C LEU A 273 -15.53 3.32 8.92
N LEU A 274 -16.53 4.13 9.23
CA LEU A 274 -17.69 3.68 10.04
C LEU A 274 -18.49 2.62 9.30
N ARG A 275 -18.69 2.76 7.99
CA ARG A 275 -19.35 1.74 7.15
C ARG A 275 -18.59 0.43 7.17
N ALA A 276 -17.25 0.49 7.05
CA ALA A 276 -16.41 -0.70 7.11
C ALA A 276 -16.50 -1.41 8.46
N ILE A 277 -16.46 -0.66 9.58
CA ILE A 277 -16.67 -1.22 10.93
C ILE A 277 -18.02 -1.91 11.02
N HIS A 278 -19.09 -1.23 10.58
CA HIS A 278 -20.45 -1.76 10.64
C HIS A 278 -20.59 -3.10 9.89
N LEU A 279 -20.02 -3.19 8.68
CA LEU A 279 -20.12 -4.39 7.84
C LEU A 279 -19.26 -5.55 8.37
N VAL A 280 -18.07 -5.25 8.90
CA VAL A 280 -17.21 -6.26 9.57
C VAL A 280 -17.89 -6.76 10.84
N GLU A 281 -18.56 -5.87 11.61
CA GLU A 281 -19.33 -6.25 12.81
C GLU A 281 -20.51 -7.15 12.48
N ARG A 282 -21.14 -6.99 11.33
CA ARG A 282 -22.23 -7.86 10.85
C ARG A 282 -21.75 -9.19 10.26
N GLY A 283 -20.44 -9.34 10.05
CA GLY A 283 -19.88 -10.54 9.41
C GLY A 283 -20.24 -10.68 7.92
N GLU A 284 -20.65 -9.57 7.27
CA GLU A 284 -21.03 -9.60 5.85
C GLU A 284 -19.83 -9.75 4.92
N TYR A 285 -18.64 -9.36 5.37
CA TYR A 285 -17.39 -9.42 4.58
C TYR A 285 -16.22 -9.91 5.42
N ASP A 286 -15.51 -10.89 4.87
CA ASP A 286 -14.28 -11.46 5.47
C ASP A 286 -13.02 -10.69 5.07
N ASP A 287 -13.09 -9.90 4.00
CA ASP A 287 -11.94 -9.17 3.45
C ASP A 287 -12.35 -7.74 3.06
N PRO A 288 -11.61 -6.71 3.52
CA PRO A 288 -11.84 -5.32 3.11
C PRO A 288 -11.84 -5.09 1.58
N THR A 289 -11.16 -5.96 0.82
CA THR A 289 -11.17 -5.90 -0.65
C THR A 289 -12.56 -6.25 -1.21
N GLN A 290 -13.27 -7.19 -0.58
CA GLN A 290 -14.64 -7.56 -0.98
C GLN A 290 -15.62 -6.41 -0.70
N LEU A 291 -15.41 -5.70 0.41
CA LEU A 291 -16.17 -4.51 0.77
C LEU A 291 -16.04 -3.42 -0.30
N ALA A 292 -14.81 -3.16 -0.75
CA ALA A 292 -14.55 -2.19 -1.81
C ALA A 292 -15.18 -2.57 -3.17
N ILE A 293 -15.41 -3.86 -3.42
CA ILE A 293 -15.98 -4.35 -4.69
C ILE A 293 -17.51 -4.47 -4.62
N ASN A 294 -18.08 -4.85 -3.47
CA ASN A 294 -19.47 -5.29 -3.38
C ASN A 294 -20.40 -4.30 -2.66
N ASP A 295 -19.88 -3.41 -1.80
CA ASP A 295 -20.69 -2.45 -1.05
C ASP A 295 -20.79 -1.10 -1.78
N ARG A 296 -21.94 -0.82 -2.40
CA ARG A 296 -22.17 0.43 -3.14
C ARG A 296 -22.01 1.69 -2.27
N PRO A 297 -22.53 1.78 -1.03
CA PRO A 297 -22.32 2.96 -0.20
C PRO A 297 -20.85 3.22 0.13
N PHE A 298 -20.06 2.17 0.40
CA PHE A 298 -18.63 2.29 0.61
C PHE A 298 -17.89 2.75 -0.66
N GLN A 299 -18.27 2.19 -1.84
CA GLN A 299 -17.73 2.62 -3.13
C GLN A 299 -18.00 4.09 -3.39
N LEU A 300 -19.23 4.55 -3.13
CA LEU A 300 -19.62 5.94 -3.34
C LEU A 300 -18.81 6.89 -2.45
N ALA A 301 -18.64 6.54 -1.17
CA ALA A 301 -17.82 7.30 -0.24
C ALA A 301 -16.35 7.34 -0.68
N SER A 302 -15.81 6.21 -1.13
CA SER A 302 -14.42 6.12 -1.60
C SER A 302 -14.20 6.93 -2.89
N LEU A 303 -15.16 6.89 -3.82
CA LEU A 303 -15.12 7.69 -5.05
C LEU A 303 -15.24 9.19 -4.75
N LEU A 304 -16.15 9.56 -3.84
CA LEU A 304 -16.32 10.96 -3.42
C LEU A 304 -15.05 11.48 -2.74
N PHE A 305 -14.45 10.68 -1.85
CA PHE A 305 -13.17 11.00 -1.22
C PHE A 305 -12.08 11.24 -2.26
N GLY A 306 -11.92 10.30 -3.20
CA GLY A 306 -10.92 10.40 -4.27
C GLY A 306 -11.16 11.60 -5.19
N ALA A 307 -12.41 11.80 -5.63
CA ALA A 307 -12.78 12.92 -6.50
C ALA A 307 -12.56 14.29 -5.84
N LEU A 308 -12.97 14.44 -4.57
CA LEU A 308 -12.71 15.67 -3.80
C LEU A 308 -11.21 15.89 -3.63
N THR A 309 -10.45 14.85 -3.24
CA THR A 309 -9.00 14.98 -3.03
C THR A 309 -8.29 15.39 -4.32
N VAL A 310 -8.50 14.64 -5.41
CA VAL A 310 -7.86 14.94 -6.69
C VAL A 310 -8.37 16.26 -7.28
N GLY A 311 -9.67 16.53 -7.21
CA GLY A 311 -10.26 17.77 -7.70
C GLY A 311 -9.70 18.99 -6.98
N LEU A 312 -9.61 18.97 -5.64
CA LEU A 312 -9.01 20.07 -4.86
C LEU A 312 -7.52 20.22 -5.17
N MET A 313 -6.79 19.11 -5.35
CA MET A 313 -5.38 19.17 -5.73
C MET A 313 -5.17 19.82 -7.09
N LEU A 314 -5.98 19.47 -8.08
CA LEU A 314 -5.85 20.02 -9.44
C LEU A 314 -6.31 21.50 -9.52
N LEU A 315 -7.34 21.89 -8.76
CA LEU A 315 -7.93 23.22 -8.85
C LEU A 315 -7.25 24.25 -7.97
N LEU A 316 -6.73 23.85 -6.79
CA LEU A 316 -6.30 24.76 -5.75
C LEU A 316 -4.82 24.62 -5.36
N SER A 317 -4.07 23.61 -5.86
CA SER A 317 -2.64 23.53 -5.57
C SER A 317 -1.91 24.70 -6.23
N GLN A 318 -1.82 25.80 -5.51
CA GLN A 318 -0.94 26.90 -5.89
C GLN A 318 0.51 26.40 -5.89
N PRO A 319 1.33 26.74 -6.88
CA PRO A 319 2.77 26.52 -6.77
C PRO A 319 3.23 27.23 -5.48
N GLU A 320 4.06 26.56 -4.69
CA GLU A 320 4.65 27.20 -3.50
C GLU A 320 5.21 28.56 -3.92
N PRO A 321 4.89 29.65 -3.21
CA PRO A 321 5.56 30.92 -3.44
C PRO A 321 7.05 30.61 -3.28
N LEU A 322 7.83 30.84 -4.35
CA LEU A 322 9.28 30.74 -4.31
C LEU A 322 9.70 31.44 -3.02
N SER A 323 10.23 30.67 -2.07
CA SER A 323 10.84 31.25 -0.88
C SER A 323 11.73 32.36 -1.39
N THR A 324 11.37 33.61 -1.05
CA THR A 324 12.27 34.75 -1.27
C THR A 324 13.48 34.42 -0.40
N ALA A 325 14.42 33.69 -1.00
CA ALA A 325 15.73 33.50 -0.43
C ALA A 325 16.19 34.86 -0.04
N SER A 326 16.37 35.05 1.24
CA SER A 326 16.93 36.23 1.86
C SER A 326 18.04 36.81 0.96
N LEU A 327 17.75 37.90 0.27
CA LEU A 327 18.79 38.71 -0.34
C LEU A 327 19.80 39.00 0.79
N PRO A 328 21.08 38.70 0.63
CA PRO A 328 22.06 39.05 1.63
C PRO A 328 21.96 40.55 1.81
N ALA A 329 21.77 40.98 3.06
CA ALA A 329 21.76 42.37 3.41
C ALA A 329 23.04 43.04 2.85
N MET A 330 22.86 43.86 1.81
CA MET A 330 23.93 44.63 1.24
C MET A 330 24.40 45.57 2.35
N ALA A 331 25.56 45.29 2.94
CA ALA A 331 26.20 46.17 3.89
C ALA A 331 26.47 47.53 3.19
N LEU A 332 25.76 48.57 3.62
CA LEU A 332 26.07 49.92 3.24
C LEU A 332 27.47 50.26 3.77
N PRO A 333 28.38 50.84 2.93
CA PRO A 333 29.68 51.27 3.42
C PRO A 333 29.50 52.41 4.42
N ALA A 334 30.15 52.31 5.58
CA ALA A 334 30.24 53.39 6.56
C ALA A 334 30.89 54.63 5.90
N ARG A 335 30.14 55.71 5.89
CA ARG A 335 30.71 57.02 5.58
C ARG A 335 31.55 57.46 6.79
N GLY A 336 32.87 57.60 6.56
CA GLY A 336 33.78 58.32 7.44
C GLY A 336 33.59 59.84 7.36
#